data_0637c3c8843a050b0ab7e04e167d81cf
#
_entry.id   0637c3c8843a050b0ab7e04e167d81cf
#
_cell.length_a   1.000
_cell.length_b   1.000
_cell.length_c   1.000
_cell.angle_alpha   90.00
_cell.angle_beta   90.00
_cell.angle_gamma   90.00
#
_symmetry.space_group_name_H-M   'P 1'
#
loop_
_entity.id
_entity.type
_entity.pdbx_description
1 polymer ?
#
loop_
_entity_poly.entity_id
_entity_poly.type
_entity_poly.pdbx_seq_one_letter_code
_entity_poly.pdbx_strand_id
1 'polypeptide(L)'
;MRLNDAVHAVTGEVFRDGWSRVRGSMQGLHVAKQTQLVRAAAGHRPAVFKAIRGGGTHTKSQLANQLDYLTTKSTHIVDSSGFLDGKAKLEAGDIKDLTERFAKRWDAGFKPKLGQTTHMLMSFPIGTRGEDVRDIATDVAERFFQTDEGHFDYIIAVHEDRDHPHAHLVLNRRSQEGEFFFLGRNHRFNYDDFRLAMVEE
;
A
#
# COMPACT_ATOMS: atom_id res chain seq x y z
N MET A 1 5.07 3.53 -33.48
CA MET A 1 4.64 2.55 -32.46
C MET A 1 3.14 2.38 -32.59
N ARG A 2 2.64 1.19 -32.91
CA ARG A 2 1.20 0.99 -33.09
C ARG A 2 0.54 0.83 -31.71
N LEU A 3 -0.73 1.26 -31.59
CA LEU A 3 -1.50 1.18 -30.32
C LEU A 3 -1.48 -0.25 -29.72
N ASN A 4 -1.48 -1.28 -30.57
CA ASN A 4 -1.37 -2.68 -30.17
C ASN A 4 -0.03 -3.03 -29.50
N ASP A 5 1.08 -2.43 -29.92
CA ASP A 5 2.41 -2.69 -29.35
C ASP A 5 2.53 -2.10 -27.94
N ALA A 6 1.92 -0.92 -27.72
CA ALA A 6 1.86 -0.30 -26.41
C ALA A 6 0.98 -1.11 -25.43
N VAL A 7 -0.16 -1.62 -25.90
CA VAL A 7 -1.05 -2.48 -25.10
C VAL A 7 -0.35 -3.80 -24.73
N HIS A 8 0.41 -4.40 -25.66
CA HIS A 8 1.18 -5.62 -25.39
C HIS A 8 2.33 -5.41 -24.42
N ALA A 9 3.04 -4.28 -24.48
CA ALA A 9 4.11 -3.94 -23.56
C ALA A 9 3.56 -3.77 -22.13
N VAL A 10 2.46 -3.04 -21.96
CA VAL A 10 1.84 -2.79 -20.65
C VAL A 10 1.21 -4.06 -20.07
N THR A 11 0.50 -4.85 -20.89
CA THR A 11 -0.08 -6.12 -20.43
C THR A 11 1.01 -7.15 -20.10
N GLY A 12 2.11 -7.19 -20.85
CA GLY A 12 3.23 -8.10 -20.61
C GLY A 12 3.94 -7.86 -19.28
N GLU A 13 4.16 -6.62 -18.88
CA GLU A 13 4.77 -6.27 -17.59
C GLU A 13 3.81 -6.51 -16.41
N VAL A 14 2.53 -6.16 -16.56
CA VAL A 14 1.50 -6.45 -15.56
C VAL A 14 1.31 -7.94 -15.33
N PHE A 15 1.50 -8.78 -16.37
CA PHE A 15 1.36 -10.23 -16.26
C PHE A 15 2.59 -10.95 -15.71
N ARG A 16 3.82 -10.40 -15.85
CA ARG A 16 5.06 -10.99 -15.30
C ARG A 16 5.08 -11.00 -13.77
N ASP A 17 4.43 -10.06 -13.12
CA ASP A 17 4.38 -9.95 -11.65
C ASP A 17 3.28 -10.78 -10.98
N GLY A 18 2.82 -11.85 -11.59
CA GLY A 18 1.89 -12.80 -10.98
C GLY A 18 0.41 -12.44 -11.06
N TRP A 19 0.03 -11.51 -11.90
CA TRP A 19 -1.36 -11.17 -12.20
C TRP A 19 -1.92 -12.11 -13.28
N SER A 20 -1.97 -13.41 -12.96
CA SER A 20 -2.51 -14.40 -13.87
C SER A 20 -4.03 -14.25 -14.02
N ARG A 21 -4.44 -14.10 -15.27
CA ARG A 21 -5.78 -14.34 -15.82
C ARG A 21 -6.82 -13.24 -15.58
N VAL A 22 -6.71 -12.17 -16.35
CA VAL A 22 -7.92 -11.46 -16.76
C VAL A 22 -8.48 -12.17 -18.02
N ARG A 23 -9.41 -13.10 -17.82
CA ARG A 23 -10.27 -13.57 -18.92
C ARG A 23 -11.44 -12.59 -19.01
N GLY A 24 -11.42 -11.69 -19.97
CA GLY A 24 -12.51 -10.78 -20.24
C GLY A 24 -12.21 -9.87 -21.42
N SER A 25 -13.24 -9.50 -22.17
CA SER A 25 -13.13 -8.51 -23.24
C SER A 25 -12.74 -7.14 -22.66
N MET A 26 -12.17 -6.26 -23.47
CA MET A 26 -11.86 -4.86 -23.11
C MET A 26 -13.05 -4.11 -22.49
N GLN A 27 -14.27 -4.53 -22.76
CA GLN A 27 -15.51 -3.96 -22.19
C GLN A 27 -15.71 -4.20 -20.68
N GLY A 28 -14.94 -5.11 -20.07
CA GLY A 28 -14.98 -5.41 -18.63
C GLY A 28 -13.85 -4.79 -17.80
N LEU A 29 -13.01 -3.94 -18.39
CA LEU A 29 -11.96 -3.27 -17.63
C LEU A 29 -12.57 -2.13 -16.78
N HIS A 30 -12.27 -2.17 -15.50
CA HIS A 30 -12.64 -1.08 -14.60
C HIS A 30 -11.99 0.25 -15.02
N VAL A 31 -12.63 1.38 -14.73
CA VAL A 31 -12.18 2.73 -15.13
C VAL A 31 -10.71 2.97 -14.74
N ALA A 32 -10.30 2.56 -13.54
CA ALA A 32 -8.91 2.69 -13.09
C ALA A 32 -7.90 1.98 -14.00
N LYS A 33 -8.24 0.77 -14.50
CA LYS A 33 -7.39 0.05 -15.47
C LYS A 33 -7.35 0.75 -16.83
N GLN A 34 -8.46 1.31 -17.27
CA GLN A 34 -8.52 2.07 -18.51
C GLN A 34 -7.66 3.33 -18.41
N THR A 35 -7.74 4.05 -17.31
CA THR A 35 -6.91 5.24 -17.05
C THR A 35 -5.42 4.90 -17.04
N GLN A 36 -5.02 3.81 -16.36
CA GLN A 36 -3.64 3.34 -16.37
C GLN A 36 -3.16 2.95 -17.77
N LEU A 37 -4.00 2.28 -18.58
CA LEU A 37 -3.68 1.93 -19.96
C LEU A 37 -3.51 3.17 -20.85
N VAL A 38 -4.38 4.18 -20.69
CA VAL A 38 -4.27 5.44 -21.44
C VAL A 38 -2.99 6.18 -21.07
N ARG A 39 -2.65 6.28 -19.78
CA ARG A 39 -1.40 6.90 -19.31
C ARG A 39 -0.16 6.14 -19.79
N ALA A 40 -0.18 4.81 -19.73
CA ALA A 40 0.91 4.00 -20.26
C ALA A 40 1.09 4.16 -21.78
N ALA A 41 -0.01 4.26 -22.53
CA ALA A 41 0.04 4.58 -23.97
C ALA A 41 0.58 5.99 -24.24
N ALA A 42 0.39 6.93 -23.31
CA ALA A 42 0.98 8.27 -23.34
C ALA A 42 2.44 8.32 -22.86
N GLY A 43 3.05 7.17 -22.54
CA GLY A 43 4.43 7.07 -22.09
C GLY A 43 4.65 7.11 -20.57
N HIS A 44 3.57 7.19 -19.79
CA HIS A 44 3.66 7.12 -18.34
C HIS A 44 3.77 5.66 -17.86
N ARG A 45 4.71 5.38 -16.97
CA ARG A 45 4.85 4.04 -16.39
C ARG A 45 3.79 3.83 -15.29
N PRO A 46 3.11 2.68 -15.24
CA PRO A 46 2.06 2.46 -14.26
C PRO A 46 2.62 2.32 -12.84
N ALA A 47 1.97 2.96 -11.88
CA ALA A 47 2.16 2.67 -10.48
C ALA A 47 1.48 1.33 -10.12
N VAL A 48 2.06 0.57 -9.19
CA VAL A 48 1.56 -0.74 -8.78
C VAL A 48 1.14 -0.73 -7.32
N PHE A 49 -0.12 -1.07 -7.06
CA PHE A 49 -0.62 -1.32 -5.70
C PHE A 49 -0.94 -2.80 -5.51
N LYS A 50 -0.44 -3.40 -4.43
CA LYS A 50 -0.74 -4.79 -4.07
C LYS A 50 -0.72 -5.03 -2.56
N ALA A 51 -1.59 -5.93 -2.07
CA ALA A 51 -1.45 -6.49 -0.74
C ALA A 51 -0.41 -7.63 -0.77
N ILE A 52 0.50 -7.64 0.20
CA ILE A 52 1.51 -8.70 0.35
C ILE A 52 0.84 -9.91 0.98
N ARG A 53 0.79 -11.01 0.24
CA ARG A 53 0.23 -12.27 0.74
C ARG A 53 1.03 -12.77 1.93
N GLY A 54 0.36 -13.05 3.04
CA GLY A 54 1.01 -13.46 4.29
C GLY A 54 1.74 -12.34 5.03
N GLY A 55 1.64 -11.08 4.58
CA GLY A 55 2.28 -9.93 5.23
C GLY A 55 1.52 -9.38 6.44
N GLY A 56 0.36 -9.93 6.79
CA GLY A 56 -0.34 -9.57 8.02
C GLY A 56 0.27 -10.21 9.25
N THR A 57 0.23 -9.51 10.38
CA THR A 57 0.77 -9.98 11.67
C THR A 57 -0.35 -10.33 12.63
N HIS A 58 -0.14 -11.34 13.48
CA HIS A 58 -1.13 -11.83 14.44
C HIS A 58 -0.77 -11.49 15.89
N THR A 59 0.49 -11.14 16.13
CA THR A 59 1.03 -10.87 17.48
C THR A 59 1.89 -9.62 17.50
N LYS A 60 2.05 -9.01 18.68
CA LYS A 60 2.93 -7.87 18.90
C LYS A 60 4.38 -8.16 18.46
N SER A 61 4.89 -9.34 18.76
CA SER A 61 6.25 -9.73 18.37
C SER A 61 6.42 -9.82 16.85
N GLN A 62 5.42 -10.37 16.15
CA GLN A 62 5.46 -10.41 14.68
C GLN A 62 5.43 -8.99 14.08
N LEU A 63 4.59 -8.11 14.64
CA LEU A 63 4.55 -6.72 14.18
C LEU A 63 5.87 -6.01 14.46
N ALA A 64 6.43 -6.13 15.66
CA ALA A 64 7.72 -5.52 16.00
C ALA A 64 8.84 -5.97 15.05
N ASN A 65 8.95 -7.27 14.78
CA ASN A 65 9.92 -7.81 13.83
C ASN A 65 9.70 -7.29 12.40
N GLN A 66 8.44 -7.16 11.97
CA GLN A 66 8.10 -6.61 10.66
C GLN A 66 8.50 -5.14 10.55
N LEU A 67 8.21 -4.34 11.58
CA LEU A 67 8.56 -2.92 11.63
C LEU A 67 10.08 -2.71 11.61
N ASP A 68 10.82 -3.46 12.43
CA ASP A 68 12.29 -3.41 12.45
C ASP A 68 12.86 -3.74 11.06
N TYR A 69 12.38 -4.83 10.44
CA TYR A 69 12.83 -5.21 9.10
C TYR A 69 12.53 -4.14 8.04
N LEU A 70 11.30 -3.62 8.01
CA LEU A 70 10.90 -2.65 7.00
C LEU A 70 11.64 -1.31 7.15
N THR A 71 11.89 -0.89 8.39
CA THR A 71 12.55 0.41 8.62
C THR A 71 14.07 0.34 8.61
N THR A 72 14.67 -0.85 8.51
CA THR A 72 16.14 -0.98 8.37
C THR A 72 16.67 -0.36 7.07
N LYS A 73 15.87 -0.33 6.00
CA LYS A 73 16.25 0.16 4.67
C LYS A 73 15.42 1.36 4.21
N SER A 74 14.57 1.90 5.07
CA SER A 74 13.75 3.03 4.70
C SER A 74 14.56 4.32 4.60
N THR A 75 14.17 5.17 3.66
CA THR A 75 14.69 6.53 3.51
C THR A 75 13.74 7.56 4.15
N HIS A 76 12.46 7.24 4.18
CA HIS A 76 11.43 8.07 4.81
C HIS A 76 10.43 7.18 5.56
N ILE A 77 9.98 7.67 6.71
CA ILE A 77 8.93 7.05 7.52
C ILE A 77 7.84 8.09 7.75
N VAL A 78 6.59 7.66 7.62
CA VAL A 78 5.38 8.42 8.00
C VAL A 78 4.46 7.50 8.79
N ASP A 79 3.83 8.02 9.82
CA ASP A 79 2.80 7.28 10.55
C ASP A 79 1.52 8.11 10.75
N SER A 80 0.41 7.44 10.96
CA SER A 80 -0.91 8.05 11.11
C SER A 80 -1.03 9.09 12.23
N SER A 81 -0.08 9.16 13.15
CA SER A 81 -0.06 10.14 14.24
C SER A 81 0.90 11.31 13.99
N GLY A 82 1.76 11.24 12.98
CA GLY A 82 2.78 12.22 12.66
C GLY A 82 3.99 12.23 13.61
N PHE A 83 4.04 11.38 14.64
CA PHE A 83 5.16 11.36 15.61
C PHE A 83 6.47 10.80 15.04
N LEU A 84 6.39 10.01 14.00
CA LEU A 84 7.54 9.36 13.38
C LEU A 84 7.98 10.05 12.09
N ASP A 85 7.29 11.08 11.68
CA ASP A 85 7.57 11.82 10.45
C ASP A 85 8.97 12.44 10.48
N GLY A 86 9.66 12.35 9.35
CA GLY A 86 11.04 12.82 9.22
C GLY A 86 12.10 11.84 9.70
N LYS A 87 11.72 10.69 10.30
CA LYS A 87 12.66 9.61 10.59
C LYS A 87 12.93 8.78 9.33
N ALA A 88 14.14 8.29 9.18
CA ALA A 88 14.51 7.31 8.18
C ALA A 88 14.54 5.88 8.76
N LYS A 89 14.71 5.74 10.07
CA LYS A 89 14.78 4.48 10.79
C LYS A 89 14.07 4.59 12.13
N LEU A 90 13.41 3.50 12.55
CA LEU A 90 12.83 3.39 13.90
C LEU A 90 13.87 2.86 14.90
N GLU A 91 13.82 3.41 16.11
CA GLU A 91 14.52 2.87 17.26
C GLU A 91 13.65 1.84 18.00
N ALA A 92 14.26 1.06 18.89
CA ALA A 92 13.53 0.05 19.67
C ALA A 92 12.36 0.64 20.48
N GLY A 93 12.50 1.89 20.98
CA GLY A 93 11.44 2.63 21.65
C GLY A 93 10.26 2.92 20.72
N ASP A 94 10.53 3.44 19.53
CA ASP A 94 9.52 3.76 18.52
C ASP A 94 8.72 2.50 18.12
N ILE A 95 9.44 1.37 17.88
CA ILE A 95 8.83 0.09 17.53
C ILE A 95 7.92 -0.41 18.65
N LYS A 96 8.37 -0.31 19.91
CA LYS A 96 7.58 -0.68 21.07
C LYS A 96 6.30 0.16 21.15
N ASP A 97 6.42 1.47 21.09
CA ASP A 97 5.29 2.40 21.24
C ASP A 97 4.27 2.22 20.10
N LEU A 98 4.75 2.07 18.87
CA LEU A 98 3.90 1.80 17.70
C LEU A 98 3.18 0.46 17.83
N THR A 99 3.89 -0.59 18.24
CA THR A 99 3.34 -1.92 18.47
C THR A 99 2.27 -1.91 19.56
N GLU A 100 2.49 -1.22 20.67
CA GLU A 100 1.50 -1.07 21.73
C GLU A 100 0.28 -0.27 21.28
N ARG A 101 0.48 0.79 20.49
CA ARG A 101 -0.61 1.58 19.90
C ARG A 101 -1.50 0.72 19.01
N PHE A 102 -0.93 -0.04 18.09
CA PHE A 102 -1.68 -0.95 17.23
C PHE A 102 -2.44 -1.99 18.04
N ALA A 103 -1.79 -2.59 19.03
CA ALA A 103 -2.36 -3.67 19.82
C ALA A 103 -3.53 -3.24 20.72
N LYS A 104 -3.67 -1.96 21.03
CA LYS A 104 -4.85 -1.43 21.74
C LYS A 104 -6.16 -1.72 21.02
N ARG A 105 -6.11 -1.92 19.69
CA ARG A 105 -7.26 -2.22 18.85
C ARG A 105 -7.47 -3.72 18.60
N TRP A 106 -6.58 -4.56 19.13
CA TRP A 106 -6.68 -6.02 18.95
C TRP A 106 -7.53 -6.64 20.06
N ASP A 107 -8.79 -6.90 19.73
CA ASP A 107 -9.71 -7.47 20.72
C ASP A 107 -9.32 -8.85 21.17
N ALA A 108 -9.39 -9.06 22.47
CA ALA A 108 -9.40 -10.38 23.04
C ALA A 108 -10.62 -11.15 22.51
N GLY A 109 -10.38 -12.21 21.75
CA GLY A 109 -11.43 -13.09 21.24
C GLY A 109 -11.66 -13.04 19.72
N PHE A 110 -11.29 -11.97 19.03
CA PHE A 110 -11.34 -11.93 17.59
C PHE A 110 -9.95 -12.16 16.99
N LYS A 111 -9.79 -13.28 16.28
CA LYS A 111 -8.55 -13.66 15.59
C LYS A 111 -8.78 -13.66 14.08
N PRO A 112 -8.54 -12.52 13.40
CA PRO A 112 -8.75 -12.44 11.96
C PRO A 112 -7.82 -13.39 11.22
N LYS A 113 -8.37 -14.17 10.28
CA LYS A 113 -7.62 -15.19 9.52
C LYS A 113 -6.37 -14.64 8.82
N LEU A 114 -6.43 -13.40 8.37
CA LEU A 114 -5.34 -12.75 7.63
C LEU A 114 -4.44 -11.87 8.51
N GLY A 115 -4.59 -11.94 9.83
CA GLY A 115 -3.84 -11.15 10.80
C GLY A 115 -4.54 -9.89 11.29
N GLN A 116 -4.02 -9.32 12.36
CA GLN A 116 -4.47 -8.05 12.95
C GLN A 116 -4.04 -6.84 12.09
N THR A 117 -2.95 -7.00 11.33
CA THR A 117 -2.48 -6.00 10.38
C THR A 117 -2.59 -6.49 8.95
N THR A 118 -2.47 -5.58 8.00
CA THR A 118 -2.23 -5.90 6.59
C THR A 118 -1.01 -5.15 6.11
N HIS A 119 -0.25 -5.77 5.20
CA HIS A 119 0.93 -5.19 4.59
C HIS A 119 0.66 -4.97 3.10
N MET A 120 0.78 -3.73 2.66
CA MET A 120 0.54 -3.32 1.29
C MET A 120 1.81 -2.70 0.71
N LEU A 121 1.95 -2.75 -0.60
CA LEU A 121 3.05 -2.20 -1.36
C LEU A 121 2.52 -1.26 -2.44
N MET A 122 3.08 -0.07 -2.48
CA MET A 122 2.93 0.90 -3.56
C MET A 122 4.28 1.02 -4.27
N SER A 123 4.37 0.65 -5.55
CA SER A 123 5.61 0.73 -6.33
C SER A 123 5.44 1.74 -7.46
N PHE A 124 6.48 2.52 -7.69
CA PHE A 124 6.49 3.68 -8.57
C PHE A 124 7.46 3.48 -9.74
N PRO A 125 7.34 4.26 -10.81
CA PRO A 125 8.27 4.22 -11.93
C PRO A 125 9.71 4.50 -11.53
N ILE A 126 10.66 3.95 -12.30
CA ILE A 126 12.09 4.25 -12.16
C ILE A 126 12.31 5.76 -12.27
N GLY A 127 13.08 6.32 -11.35
CA GLY A 127 13.40 7.75 -11.31
C GLY A 127 12.41 8.61 -10.53
N THR A 128 11.34 8.03 -9.94
CA THR A 128 10.53 8.73 -8.94
C THR A 128 11.39 8.96 -7.70
N ARG A 129 11.40 10.17 -7.15
CA ARG A 129 12.19 10.48 -5.94
C ARG A 129 11.51 9.91 -4.71
N GLY A 130 12.27 9.52 -3.71
CA GLY A 130 11.74 9.00 -2.44
C GLY A 130 10.77 9.95 -1.75
N GLU A 131 11.02 11.26 -1.83
CA GLU A 131 10.12 12.29 -1.31
C GLU A 131 8.76 12.27 -2.01
N ASP A 132 8.73 12.16 -3.35
CA ASP A 132 7.48 12.08 -4.11
C ASP A 132 6.72 10.77 -3.78
N VAL A 133 7.45 9.66 -3.59
CA VAL A 133 6.87 8.38 -3.14
C VAL A 133 6.25 8.51 -1.75
N ARG A 134 6.95 9.19 -0.82
CA ARG A 134 6.44 9.48 0.52
C ARG A 134 5.14 10.26 0.45
N ASP A 135 5.14 11.37 -0.28
CA ASP A 135 4.00 12.30 -0.35
C ASP A 135 2.78 11.61 -0.96
N ILE A 136 2.92 10.98 -2.12
CA ILE A 136 1.83 10.24 -2.76
C ILE A 136 1.32 9.09 -1.87
N ALA A 137 2.21 8.35 -1.22
CA ALA A 137 1.80 7.26 -0.34
C ALA A 137 1.06 7.77 0.90
N THR A 138 1.43 8.95 1.41
CA THR A 138 0.76 9.61 2.52
C THR A 138 -0.63 10.08 2.12
N ASP A 139 -0.76 10.79 1.00
CA ASP A 139 -2.04 11.29 0.49
C ASP A 139 -3.03 10.14 0.23
N VAL A 140 -2.53 9.05 -0.38
CA VAL A 140 -3.34 7.84 -0.56
C VAL A 140 -3.77 7.23 0.77
N ALA A 141 -2.87 7.17 1.76
CA ALA A 141 -3.21 6.61 3.08
C ALA A 141 -4.21 7.50 3.83
N GLU A 142 -4.05 8.82 3.80
CA GLU A 142 -4.98 9.76 4.41
C GLU A 142 -6.38 9.67 3.77
N ARG A 143 -6.45 9.68 2.45
CA ARG A 143 -7.70 9.59 1.68
C ARG A 143 -8.53 8.37 2.03
N PHE A 144 -7.90 7.23 2.32
CA PHE A 144 -8.62 5.97 2.59
C PHE A 144 -8.72 5.62 4.07
N PHE A 145 -7.77 6.05 4.90
CA PHE A 145 -7.63 5.57 6.27
C PHE A 145 -7.79 6.65 7.34
N GLN A 146 -7.91 7.93 6.93
CA GLN A 146 -8.20 9.05 7.84
C GLN A 146 -9.47 9.77 7.37
N THR A 147 -10.61 9.14 7.58
CA THR A 147 -11.92 9.61 7.11
C THR A 147 -12.91 9.72 8.28
N ASP A 148 -13.99 10.45 8.11
CA ASP A 148 -15.07 10.54 9.10
C ASP A 148 -15.69 9.16 9.44
N GLU A 149 -15.55 8.17 8.55
CA GLU A 149 -16.06 6.81 8.75
C GLU A 149 -15.10 5.92 9.56
N GLY A 150 -13.79 6.26 9.61
CA GLY A 150 -12.83 5.48 10.37
C GLY A 150 -11.40 6.00 10.27
N HIS A 151 -10.74 6.02 11.43
CA HIS A 151 -9.33 6.36 11.57
C HIS A 151 -8.53 5.10 11.85
N PHE A 152 -7.69 4.69 10.91
CA PHE A 152 -6.85 3.51 11.03
C PHE A 152 -5.43 3.90 11.39
N ASP A 153 -4.82 3.20 12.36
CA ASP A 153 -3.39 3.32 12.59
C ASP A 153 -2.61 2.68 11.45
N TYR A 154 -1.67 3.41 10.87
CA TYR A 154 -0.77 2.92 9.83
C TYR A 154 0.65 3.45 9.98
N ILE A 155 1.58 2.80 9.31
CA ILE A 155 2.94 3.27 9.08
C ILE A 155 3.32 3.04 7.63
N ILE A 156 4.03 3.99 7.06
CA ILE A 156 4.61 3.95 5.72
C ILE A 156 6.13 3.95 5.87
N ALA A 157 6.81 3.06 5.16
CA ALA A 157 8.27 3.03 5.04
C ALA A 157 8.65 3.07 3.57
N VAL A 158 9.34 4.11 3.14
CA VAL A 158 9.78 4.30 1.75
C VAL A 158 11.14 3.66 1.54
N HIS A 159 11.28 2.89 0.48
CA HIS A 159 12.51 2.23 0.07
C HIS A 159 12.94 2.69 -1.33
N GLU A 160 14.23 3.01 -1.46
CA GLU A 160 14.89 3.42 -2.69
C GLU A 160 16.06 2.48 -3.04
N ASP A 161 16.15 1.32 -2.37
CA ASP A 161 17.22 0.33 -2.53
C ASP A 161 17.10 -0.51 -3.82
N ARG A 162 16.12 -0.23 -4.67
CA ARG A 162 15.85 -0.89 -5.95
C ARG A 162 15.58 0.15 -7.04
N ASP A 163 15.65 -0.30 -8.28
CA ASP A 163 15.36 0.54 -9.47
C ASP A 163 13.96 1.18 -9.42
N HIS A 164 12.98 0.46 -8.88
CA HIS A 164 11.65 0.95 -8.63
C HIS A 164 11.51 1.36 -7.15
N PRO A 165 11.48 2.67 -6.85
CA PRO A 165 11.19 3.11 -5.49
C PRO A 165 9.78 2.70 -5.08
N HIS A 166 9.63 2.38 -3.79
CA HIS A 166 8.37 1.83 -3.32
C HIS A 166 8.12 2.15 -1.85
N ALA A 167 6.85 2.23 -1.50
CA ALA A 167 6.39 2.42 -0.14
C ALA A 167 5.74 1.12 0.39
N HIS A 168 6.20 0.67 1.53
CA HIS A 168 5.54 -0.35 2.33
C HIS A 168 4.56 0.34 3.28
N LEU A 169 3.29 -0.05 3.24
CA LEU A 169 2.27 0.42 4.17
C LEU A 169 1.81 -0.75 5.03
N VAL A 170 2.00 -0.64 6.34
CA VAL A 170 1.46 -1.58 7.33
C VAL A 170 0.29 -0.89 8.02
N LEU A 171 -0.89 -1.45 7.86
CA LEU A 171 -2.16 -0.94 8.37
C LEU A 171 -2.68 -1.83 9.49
N ASN A 172 -3.08 -1.24 10.61
CA ASN A 172 -3.91 -1.91 11.60
C ASN A 172 -5.29 -2.17 11.00
N ARG A 173 -5.76 -3.42 10.99
CA ARG A 173 -7.04 -3.75 10.34
C ARG A 173 -8.27 -3.23 11.07
N ARG A 174 -8.14 -2.86 12.33
CA ARG A 174 -9.22 -2.27 13.10
C ARG A 174 -9.01 -0.78 13.28
N SER A 175 -9.99 0.02 12.86
CA SER A 175 -10.00 1.47 13.09
C SER A 175 -10.21 1.81 14.56
N GLN A 176 -10.05 3.08 14.89
CA GLN A 176 -10.31 3.60 16.23
C GLN A 176 -11.79 3.51 16.59
N GLU A 177 -12.66 3.58 15.61
CA GLU A 177 -14.12 3.46 15.73
C GLU A 177 -14.61 2.00 15.70
N GLY A 178 -13.72 1.04 15.43
CA GLY A 178 -14.02 -0.39 15.43
C GLY A 178 -14.34 -0.97 14.04
N GLU A 179 -14.26 -0.17 12.97
CA GLU A 179 -14.39 -0.69 11.61
C GLU A 179 -13.25 -1.67 11.28
N PHE A 180 -13.56 -2.67 10.47
CA PHE A 180 -12.57 -3.68 10.08
C PHE A 180 -12.22 -3.57 8.60
N PHE A 181 -10.93 -3.36 8.32
CA PHE A 181 -10.40 -3.29 6.96
C PHE A 181 -10.36 -4.65 6.28
N PHE A 182 -10.92 -4.74 5.09
CA PHE A 182 -10.68 -5.83 4.16
C PHE A 182 -10.75 -5.33 2.70
N LEU A 183 -9.93 -5.91 1.83
CA LEU A 183 -9.97 -5.60 0.42
C LEU A 183 -11.05 -6.45 -0.26
N GLY A 184 -12.03 -5.80 -0.87
CA GLY A 184 -13.13 -6.45 -1.57
C GLY A 184 -13.45 -5.75 -2.89
N ARG A 185 -13.91 -6.52 -3.90
CA ARG A 185 -14.18 -5.98 -5.24
C ARG A 185 -15.24 -4.86 -5.25
N ASN A 186 -16.25 -4.99 -4.40
CA ASN A 186 -17.36 -4.03 -4.29
C ASN A 186 -17.36 -3.36 -2.90
N HIS A 187 -16.20 -3.17 -2.32
CA HIS A 187 -16.02 -2.53 -1.02
C HIS A 187 -15.36 -1.17 -1.20
N ARG A 188 -15.52 -0.25 -0.25
CA ARG A 188 -14.82 1.05 -0.27
C ARG A 188 -13.30 0.89 -0.32
N PHE A 189 -12.78 -0.20 0.23
CA PHE A 189 -11.38 -0.59 0.09
C PHE A 189 -11.26 -1.63 -1.04
N ASN A 190 -10.90 -1.19 -2.23
CA ASN A 190 -10.68 -2.04 -3.38
C ASN A 190 -9.41 -1.64 -4.13
N TYR A 191 -8.82 -2.60 -4.84
CA TYR A 191 -7.55 -2.39 -5.52
C TYR A 191 -7.58 -1.32 -6.60
N ASP A 192 -8.72 -1.16 -7.26
CA ASP A 192 -8.82 -0.24 -8.39
C ASP A 192 -8.86 1.21 -7.92
N ASP A 193 -9.54 1.50 -6.81
CA ASP A 193 -9.58 2.85 -6.23
C ASP A 193 -8.22 3.26 -5.65
N PHE A 194 -7.50 2.34 -4.99
CA PHE A 194 -6.12 2.62 -4.55
C PHE A 194 -5.18 2.93 -5.71
N ARG A 195 -5.28 2.18 -6.81
CA ARG A 195 -4.47 2.44 -8.00
C ARG A 195 -4.83 3.74 -8.67
N LEU A 196 -6.10 4.08 -8.68
CA LEU A 196 -6.57 5.35 -9.23
C LEU A 196 -6.01 6.51 -8.40
N ALA A 197 -6.12 6.46 -7.08
CA ALA A 197 -5.56 7.47 -6.19
C ALA A 197 -4.05 7.68 -6.42
N MET A 198 -3.25 6.60 -6.48
CA MET A 198 -1.80 6.70 -6.76
C MET A 198 -1.43 7.35 -8.10
N VAL A 199 -2.39 7.57 -8.97
CA VAL A 199 -2.20 8.11 -10.32
C VAL A 199 -2.76 9.54 -10.42
N GLU A 200 -3.69 9.89 -9.54
CA GLU A 200 -4.30 11.21 -9.44
C GLU A 200 -3.41 12.19 -8.68
N GLU A 201 -2.63 11.69 -7.70
CA GLU A 201 -1.61 12.44 -6.94
C GLU A 201 -0.24 12.48 -7.66
#